data_c1cd2e43d0172279aa56857c436cb081
#
_entry.id   c1cd2e43d0172279aa56857c436cb081
#
_cell.length_a   1.000
_cell.length_b   1.000
_cell.length_c   1.000
_cell.angle_alpha   90.00
_cell.angle_beta   90.00
_cell.angle_gamma   90.00
#
_symmetry.space_group_name_H-M   'P 1'
#
loop_
_entity.id
_entity.type
_entity.pdbx_description
1 polymer ?
#
loop_
_entity_poly.entity_id
_entity_poly.type
_entity_poly.pdbx_seq_one_letter_code
_entity_poly.pdbx_strand_id
1 'polypeptide(L)'
;MSERVYNLLITKGIDPDDQYGFYKERIDSQKDFLYKEYNTQDNVLTDELFEEIDVIVLLFGLYHNNQEIFDELFNKSNEFNVPILLVRFFGMEFILKELEEKSDAVVGWNPHCIVDAIETLVDGEDWVKPCDV
;
A
#
# COMPACT_ATOMS: atom_id res chain seq x y z
N MET A 1 -8.19 -8.61 -24.70
CA MET A 1 -8.27 -8.21 -23.30
C MET A 1 -7.00 -7.51 -22.88
N SER A 2 -7.10 -6.29 -22.41
CA SER A 2 -5.91 -5.54 -22.02
C SER A 2 -5.50 -5.95 -20.60
N GLU A 3 -4.22 -6.20 -20.44
CA GLU A 3 -3.65 -6.46 -19.14
C GLU A 3 -3.08 -5.15 -18.62
N ARG A 4 -3.60 -4.71 -17.49
CA ARG A 4 -3.12 -3.48 -16.88
C ARG A 4 -1.97 -3.76 -15.94
N VAL A 5 -0.94 -2.93 -16.01
CA VAL A 5 0.17 -2.97 -15.06
C VAL A 5 0.00 -1.81 -14.09
N TYR A 6 -0.12 -2.12 -12.82
CA TYR A 6 -0.31 -1.12 -11.77
C TYR A 6 1.04 -0.64 -11.25
N ASN A 7 1.19 0.68 -11.09
CA ASN A 7 2.40 1.25 -10.51
C ASN A 7 2.18 1.44 -9.02
N LEU A 8 2.87 0.67 -8.20
CA LEU A 8 2.70 0.66 -6.75
C LEU A 8 3.92 1.23 -6.06
N LEU A 9 3.72 2.15 -5.12
CA LEU A 9 4.78 2.66 -4.26
C LEU A 9 4.61 2.01 -2.88
N ILE A 10 5.57 1.19 -2.48
CA ILE A 10 5.47 0.37 -1.28
C ILE A 10 6.45 0.90 -0.23
N THR A 11 6.01 0.99 1.02
CA THR A 11 6.90 1.39 2.12
C THR A 11 8.00 0.34 2.30
N LYS A 12 9.21 0.83 2.44
CA LYS A 12 10.38 0.01 2.71
C LYS A 12 11.33 0.85 3.56
N GLY A 13 11.97 0.22 4.53
CA GLY A 13 12.85 0.96 5.42
C GLY A 13 13.29 0.07 6.57
N ILE A 14 13.27 0.59 7.79
CA ILE A 14 13.60 -0.19 8.98
C ILE A 14 12.50 -1.21 9.19
N ASP A 15 12.83 -2.49 9.02
CA ASP A 15 11.84 -3.56 8.94
C ASP A 15 12.42 -4.84 9.56
N PRO A 16 12.55 -4.89 10.90
CA PRO A 16 13.20 -6.02 11.56
C PRO A 16 12.46 -7.36 11.39
N ASP A 17 11.17 -7.32 11.11
CA ASP A 17 10.37 -8.54 10.93
C ASP A 17 10.15 -8.91 9.47
N ASP A 18 10.84 -8.23 8.56
CA ASP A 18 10.75 -8.46 7.11
C ASP A 18 9.31 -8.45 6.59
N GLN A 19 8.55 -7.46 6.97
CA GLN A 19 7.16 -7.34 6.53
C GLN A 19 7.07 -7.06 5.04
N TYR A 20 8.02 -6.33 4.51
CA TYR A 20 8.12 -6.10 3.07
C TYR A 20 8.22 -7.42 2.31
N GLY A 21 9.06 -8.34 2.78
CA GLY A 21 9.21 -9.66 2.15
C GLY A 21 7.93 -10.48 2.20
N PHE A 22 7.25 -10.47 3.35
CA PHE A 22 5.96 -11.16 3.48
C PHE A 22 4.91 -10.57 2.54
N TYR A 23 4.85 -9.24 2.44
CA TYR A 23 3.93 -8.59 1.52
C TYR A 23 4.22 -9.00 0.08
N LYS A 24 5.48 -8.98 -0.33
CA LYS A 24 5.88 -9.36 -1.69
C LYS A 24 5.47 -10.80 -2.01
N GLU A 25 5.68 -11.69 -1.08
CA GLU A 25 5.27 -13.09 -1.25
C GLU A 25 3.78 -13.21 -1.48
N ARG A 26 2.99 -12.45 -0.71
CA ARG A 26 1.54 -12.48 -0.84
C ARG A 26 1.08 -11.95 -2.19
N ILE A 27 1.58 -10.78 -2.59
CA ILE A 27 1.11 -10.18 -3.84
C ILE A 27 1.60 -10.97 -5.05
N ASP A 28 2.80 -11.52 -4.99
CA ASP A 28 3.37 -12.32 -6.09
C ASP A 28 2.67 -13.67 -6.24
N SER A 29 1.94 -14.12 -5.23
CA SER A 29 1.15 -15.34 -5.34
C SER A 29 -0.05 -15.15 -6.28
N GLN A 30 -0.43 -13.90 -6.56
CA GLN A 30 -1.54 -13.58 -7.47
C GLN A 30 -1.00 -13.44 -8.88
N LYS A 31 -0.94 -14.54 -9.62
CA LYS A 31 -0.28 -14.62 -10.92
C LYS A 31 -0.87 -13.73 -11.99
N ASP A 32 -2.16 -13.43 -11.89
CA ASP A 32 -2.86 -12.62 -12.88
C ASP A 32 -2.74 -11.11 -12.60
N PHE A 33 -2.16 -10.75 -11.46
CA PHE A 33 -2.00 -9.35 -11.08
C PHE A 33 -0.62 -8.85 -11.50
N LEU A 34 -0.60 -7.89 -12.43
CA LEU A 34 0.64 -7.33 -12.96
C LEU A 34 0.89 -5.96 -12.36
N TYR A 35 2.08 -5.76 -11.84
CA TYR A 35 2.44 -4.48 -11.25
C TYR A 35 3.92 -4.17 -11.43
N LYS A 36 4.22 -2.87 -11.40
CA LYS A 36 5.59 -2.38 -11.33
C LYS A 36 5.79 -1.79 -9.95
N GLU A 37 6.87 -2.19 -9.30
CA GLU A 37 7.13 -1.76 -7.94
C GLU A 37 8.06 -0.56 -7.89
N TYR A 38 7.68 0.40 -7.06
CA TYR A 38 8.56 1.46 -6.56
C TYR A 38 8.54 1.35 -5.05
N ASN A 39 9.62 1.70 -4.39
CA ASN A 39 9.65 1.64 -2.93
C ASN A 39 10.34 2.86 -2.34
N THR A 40 10.09 3.10 -1.06
CA THR A 40 10.57 4.32 -0.40
C THR A 40 12.06 4.29 -0.06
N GLN A 41 12.72 3.15 -0.21
CA GLN A 41 14.15 3.03 0.07
C GLN A 41 15.00 3.22 -1.19
N ASP A 42 14.58 2.63 -2.30
CA ASP A 42 15.37 2.64 -3.53
C ASP A 42 15.00 3.78 -4.48
N ASN A 43 13.86 4.42 -4.27
CA ASN A 43 13.39 5.50 -5.13
C ASN A 43 13.36 6.82 -4.38
N VAL A 44 13.81 7.88 -5.05
CA VAL A 44 13.67 9.24 -4.52
C VAL A 44 12.23 9.68 -4.69
N LEU A 45 11.63 10.21 -3.63
CA LEU A 45 10.22 10.58 -3.63
C LEU A 45 10.02 11.96 -4.27
N THR A 46 10.14 11.99 -5.60
CA THR A 46 9.98 13.22 -6.37
C THR A 46 8.53 13.40 -6.80
N ASP A 47 8.19 14.61 -7.21
CA ASP A 47 6.84 14.88 -7.74
C ASP A 47 6.56 14.04 -8.99
N GLU A 48 7.57 13.87 -9.84
CA GLU A 48 7.44 13.06 -11.04
C GLU A 48 7.07 11.61 -10.70
N LEU A 49 7.64 11.08 -9.63
CA LEU A 49 7.32 9.73 -9.20
C LEU A 49 5.84 9.62 -8.83
N PHE A 50 5.32 10.56 -8.05
CA PHE A 50 3.92 10.51 -7.60
C PHE A 50 2.93 10.71 -8.75
N GLU A 51 3.35 11.34 -9.83
CA GLU A 51 2.50 11.45 -11.02
C GLU A 51 2.32 10.10 -11.72
N GLU A 52 3.25 9.18 -11.52
CA GLU A 52 3.21 7.85 -12.13
C GLU A 52 2.59 6.78 -11.25
N ILE A 53 2.53 7.01 -9.94
CA ILE A 53 2.06 6.01 -8.98
C ILE A 53 0.53 5.91 -8.99
N ASP A 54 0.03 4.69 -9.06
CA ASP A 54 -1.41 4.41 -9.00
C ASP A 54 -1.93 4.25 -7.57
N VAL A 55 -1.15 3.59 -6.71
CA VAL A 55 -1.53 3.35 -5.31
C VAL A 55 -0.28 3.37 -4.44
N ILE A 56 -0.39 4.01 -3.27
CA ILE A 56 0.64 3.95 -2.24
C ILE A 56 0.26 2.84 -1.26
N VAL A 57 1.15 1.87 -1.07
CA VAL A 57 0.91 0.75 -0.16
C VAL A 57 1.70 0.97 1.12
N LEU A 58 1.00 1.17 2.22
CA LEU A 58 1.60 1.36 3.54
C LEU A 58 1.53 0.05 4.32
N LEU A 59 2.68 -0.49 4.66
CA LEU A 59 2.76 -1.68 5.49
C LEU A 59 2.77 -1.24 6.95
N PHE A 60 1.67 -1.43 7.65
CA PHE A 60 1.50 -0.88 9.00
C PHE A 60 2.59 -1.31 9.97
N GLY A 61 3.11 -2.53 9.82
CA GLY A 61 4.17 -3.01 10.69
C GLY A 61 5.46 -2.20 10.64
N LEU A 62 5.65 -1.40 9.59
CA LEU A 62 6.82 -0.53 9.46
C LEU A 62 6.60 0.85 10.09
N TYR A 63 5.38 1.17 10.48
CA TYR A 63 5.04 2.53 10.92
C TYR A 63 5.90 3.02 12.08
N HIS A 64 6.05 2.18 13.10
CA HIS A 64 6.70 2.58 14.34
C HIS A 64 8.13 3.11 14.12
N ASN A 65 8.87 2.50 13.21
CA ASN A 65 10.26 2.86 12.94
C ASN A 65 10.44 3.77 11.72
N ASN A 66 9.35 4.15 11.05
CA ASN A 66 9.41 4.89 9.78
C ASN A 66 8.34 5.98 9.71
N GLN A 67 8.06 6.63 10.83
CA GLN A 67 6.95 7.60 10.90
C GLN A 67 7.11 8.78 9.95
N GLU A 68 8.34 9.26 9.75
CA GLU A 68 8.58 10.38 8.85
C GLU A 68 8.21 10.05 7.41
N ILE A 69 8.51 8.82 6.99
CA ILE A 69 8.17 8.35 5.64
C ILE A 69 6.65 8.27 5.49
N PHE A 70 5.96 7.74 6.51
CA PHE A 70 4.50 7.65 6.47
C PHE A 70 3.88 9.04 6.36
N ASP A 71 4.37 10.01 7.14
CA ASP A 71 3.85 11.37 7.10
C ASP A 71 4.05 11.98 5.73
N GLU A 72 5.21 11.79 5.13
CA GLU A 72 5.51 12.29 3.79
C GLU A 72 4.56 11.66 2.76
N LEU A 73 4.32 10.35 2.85
CA LEU A 73 3.43 9.67 1.91
C LEU A 73 1.98 10.14 2.04
N PHE A 74 1.51 10.40 3.26
CA PHE A 74 0.17 10.96 3.45
C PHE A 74 0.06 12.36 2.83
N ASN A 75 1.08 13.19 3.00
CA ASN A 75 1.11 14.53 2.41
C ASN A 75 1.11 14.46 0.89
N LYS A 76 1.92 13.58 0.32
CA LYS A 76 1.99 13.42 -1.14
C LYS A 76 0.71 12.82 -1.71
N SER A 77 0.08 11.91 -0.97
CA SER A 77 -1.21 11.35 -1.37
C SER A 77 -2.24 12.46 -1.54
N ASN A 78 -2.30 13.39 -0.57
CA ASN A 78 -3.23 14.51 -0.66
C ASN A 78 -2.88 15.46 -1.80
N GLU A 79 -1.62 15.73 -1.99
CA GLU A 79 -1.15 16.66 -3.02
C GLU A 79 -1.42 16.14 -4.43
N PHE A 80 -1.19 14.86 -4.67
CA PHE A 80 -1.29 14.25 -6.00
C PHE A 80 -2.54 13.39 -6.20
N ASN A 81 -3.41 13.31 -5.20
CA ASN A 81 -4.62 12.49 -5.25
C ASN A 81 -4.33 11.01 -5.54
N VAL A 82 -3.29 10.47 -4.93
CA VAL A 82 -2.94 9.06 -5.06
C VAL A 82 -3.54 8.31 -3.86
N PRO A 83 -4.37 7.30 -4.09
CA PRO A 83 -5.00 6.58 -2.98
C PRO A 83 -3.99 5.78 -2.16
N ILE A 84 -4.31 5.60 -0.88
CA ILE A 84 -3.48 4.85 0.07
C ILE A 84 -4.17 3.59 0.50
N LEU A 85 -3.47 2.46 0.36
CA LEU A 85 -3.87 1.18 0.89
C LEU A 85 -3.00 0.86 2.11
N LEU A 86 -3.63 0.69 3.26
CA LEU A 86 -2.95 0.31 4.49
C LEU A 86 -3.08 -1.19 4.69
N VAL A 87 -1.95 -1.89 4.78
CA VAL A 87 -1.93 -3.35 4.97
C VAL A 87 -1.58 -3.64 6.42
N ARG A 88 -2.48 -4.34 7.13
CA ARG A 88 -2.27 -4.72 8.54
C ARG A 88 -1.32 -5.88 8.64
N PHE A 89 -0.44 -5.80 9.62
CA PHE A 89 0.43 -6.90 9.95
C PHE A 89 -0.39 -8.08 10.50
N PHE A 90 0.00 -9.29 10.14
CA PHE A 90 -0.66 -10.49 10.64
C PHE A 90 -0.59 -10.53 12.16
N GLY A 91 -1.73 -10.74 12.80
CA GLY A 91 -1.82 -10.77 14.24
C GLY A 91 -1.99 -9.41 14.92
N MET A 92 -1.90 -8.32 14.15
CA MET A 92 -2.17 -6.98 14.68
C MET A 92 -3.65 -6.68 14.59
N GLU A 93 -4.29 -6.65 15.74
CA GLU A 93 -5.73 -6.35 15.78
C GLU A 93 -6.00 -4.87 15.90
N PHE A 94 -5.00 -4.11 16.34
CA PHE A 94 -5.14 -2.69 16.60
C PHE A 94 -4.39 -1.87 15.55
N ILE A 95 -5.09 -0.95 14.92
CA ILE A 95 -4.51 0.04 14.02
C ILE A 95 -4.79 1.41 14.62
N LEU A 96 -3.81 2.29 14.59
CA LEU A 96 -4.01 3.66 15.04
C LEU A 96 -5.13 4.28 14.22
N LYS A 97 -6.14 4.79 14.91
CA LYS A 97 -7.31 5.38 14.27
C LYS A 97 -6.92 6.49 13.30
N GLU A 98 -5.91 7.27 13.65
CA GLU A 98 -5.41 8.34 12.80
C GLU A 98 -4.95 7.82 11.43
N LEU A 99 -4.22 6.70 11.42
CA LEU A 99 -3.76 6.11 10.16
C LEU A 99 -4.90 5.52 9.35
N GLU A 100 -5.84 4.88 10.04
CA GLU A 100 -7.01 4.32 9.39
C GLU A 100 -7.83 5.42 8.71
N GLU A 101 -8.04 6.53 9.38
CA GLU A 101 -8.81 7.65 8.84
C GLU A 101 -8.14 8.30 7.63
N LYS A 102 -6.82 8.29 7.57
CA LYS A 102 -6.06 8.87 6.45
C LYS A 102 -5.91 7.93 5.27
N SER A 103 -6.25 6.66 5.44
CA SER A 103 -6.10 5.65 4.40
C SER A 103 -7.40 5.47 3.64
N ASP A 104 -7.30 5.16 2.36
CA ASP A 104 -8.48 4.97 1.51
C ASP A 104 -9.02 3.55 1.62
N ALA A 105 -8.18 2.60 2.00
CA ALA A 105 -8.59 1.22 2.26
C ALA A 105 -7.65 0.61 3.29
N VAL A 106 -8.18 -0.33 4.08
CA VAL A 106 -7.40 -1.09 5.07
C VAL A 106 -7.69 -2.56 4.85
N VAL A 107 -6.64 -3.35 4.65
CA VAL A 107 -6.77 -4.80 4.45
C VAL A 107 -5.73 -5.54 5.30
N GLY A 108 -5.95 -6.85 5.47
CA GLY A 108 -4.96 -7.71 6.11
C GLY A 108 -4.03 -8.35 5.09
N TRP A 109 -3.43 -9.47 5.46
CA TRP A 109 -2.44 -10.17 4.64
C TRP A 109 -3.01 -11.05 3.54
N ASN A 110 -4.32 -11.12 3.40
CA ASN A 110 -4.94 -11.93 2.36
C ASN A 110 -4.62 -11.37 0.98
N PRO A 111 -3.97 -12.13 0.09
CA PRO A 111 -3.56 -11.59 -1.21
C PRO A 111 -4.75 -11.19 -2.09
N HIS A 112 -5.87 -11.88 -2.02
CA HIS A 112 -7.07 -11.48 -2.76
C HIS A 112 -7.58 -10.12 -2.31
N CYS A 113 -7.55 -9.87 -1.00
CA CYS A 113 -8.01 -8.60 -0.45
C CYS A 113 -7.08 -7.47 -0.87
N ILE A 114 -5.78 -7.73 -0.89
CA ILE A 114 -4.79 -6.72 -1.29
C ILE A 114 -5.02 -6.33 -2.75
N VAL A 115 -5.10 -7.30 -3.64
CA VAL A 115 -5.29 -7.05 -5.07
C VAL A 115 -6.64 -6.39 -5.34
N ASP A 116 -7.69 -6.89 -4.72
CA ASP A 116 -9.04 -6.36 -4.90
C ASP A 116 -9.13 -4.90 -4.46
N ALA A 117 -8.49 -4.57 -3.34
CA ALA A 117 -8.45 -3.19 -2.86
C ALA A 117 -7.68 -2.28 -3.81
N ILE A 118 -6.53 -2.74 -4.34
CA ILE A 118 -5.76 -1.95 -5.30
C ILE A 118 -6.61 -1.64 -6.53
N GLU A 119 -7.25 -2.65 -7.09
CA GLU A 119 -8.09 -2.47 -8.29
C GLU A 119 -9.25 -1.52 -8.01
N THR A 120 -9.90 -1.68 -6.86
CA THR A 120 -11.02 -0.83 -6.47
C THR A 120 -10.59 0.64 -6.36
N LEU A 121 -9.48 0.90 -5.69
CA LEU A 121 -8.99 2.26 -5.50
C LEU A 121 -8.58 2.91 -6.83
N VAL A 122 -7.96 2.16 -7.71
CA VAL A 122 -7.54 2.70 -9.02
C VAL A 122 -8.75 3.04 -9.87
N ASP A 123 -9.82 2.26 -9.76
CA ASP A 123 -11.06 2.54 -10.48
C ASP A 123 -11.83 3.73 -9.90
N GLY A 124 -11.35 4.31 -8.81
CA GLY A 124 -11.98 5.46 -8.19
C GLY A 124 -13.20 5.11 -7.34
N GLU A 125 -13.35 3.83 -7.01
CA GLU A 125 -14.43 3.35 -6.16
C GLU A 125 -14.01 3.30 -4.71
N ASP A 126 -14.98 3.36 -3.81
CA ASP A 126 -14.72 3.27 -2.38
C ASP A 126 -14.54 1.81 -1.96
N TRP A 127 -13.56 1.56 -1.13
CA TRP A 127 -13.36 0.24 -0.55
C TRP A 127 -14.24 0.12 0.70
N VAL A 128 -15.37 -0.57 0.54
CA VAL A 128 -16.35 -0.72 1.62
C VAL A 128 -16.49 -2.15 2.11
N LYS A 129 -15.82 -3.07 1.47
CA LYS A 129 -15.98 -4.48 1.72
C LYS A 129 -15.10 -4.93 2.89
N PRO A 130 -15.65 -5.52 3.94
CA PRO A 130 -14.81 -6.11 4.97
C PRO A 130 -14.06 -7.30 4.38
N CYS A 131 -12.76 -7.23 4.38
CA CYS A 131 -11.94 -8.31 3.85
C CYS A 131 -11.02 -8.76 4.99
N ASP A 132 -11.49 -9.77 5.71
CA ASP A 132 -10.74 -10.30 6.83
C ASP A 132 -9.65 -11.24 6.36
N VAL A 133 -8.58 -11.25 7.10
CA VAL A 133 -7.42 -12.09 6.81
C VAL A 133 -7.69 -13.53 7.12
#